data_ff6ed7756d625217a13092e0affe8177
#
_entry.id   ff6ed7756d625217a13092e0affe8177
#
_cell.length_a   1.000
_cell.length_b   1.000
_cell.length_c   1.000
_cell.angle_alpha   90.00
_cell.angle_beta   90.00
_cell.angle_gamma   90.00
#
_symmetry.space_group_name_H-M   'P 1'
#
loop_
_entity.id
_entity.type
_entity.pdbx_description
1 polymer ?
#
loop_
_entity_poly.entity_id
_entity_poly.type
_entity_poly.pdbx_seq_one_letter_code
_entity_poly.pdbx_strand_id
1 'polypeptide(L)'
;SAALSPDEKTVYINSNDHILHSYDVTSGIEKWSFDMTDPSWGAQATGGSNMTPSVDTDGTIYIGTGDGSNGKLFAINPDGNKKWITFNDPTTGFWNKGNAANAKMRSVSPAFDDKYVYCGNGGSTGSMIAVDKTTGNRVSYLTNADGTSGPAGGVYAGPVISKQGMMYIMCTNYGMFGVAKATMAKDDNTFSPWAWRAFDSGLNSGCHASMAIDNEGNVYGMIYTSDLTTTIYSVASDGSVRWTTPIENTGKQDQGGVVIGTDGTVYASLKSQGDMPGGIVALSAGGTIKWQYEISESVSSTPVIDKDGHILFGTERGNFYILDANGTDAIAVLDVAGAIANSESAYASEWAATQGKFWSSPVVDADGTIYVAITNTQDESKSLLVALSSKYVKGLPTTGWPMRAKDAQHTATVK
;
A
#
# COMPACT_ATOMS: atom_id res chain seq x y z
N SER A 1 -1.83 -6.49 -1.44
CA SER A 1 -2.89 -6.18 -2.42
C SER A 1 -2.47 -6.63 -3.81
N ALA A 2 -3.43 -6.81 -4.68
CA ALA A 2 -3.19 -7.12 -6.09
C ALA A 2 -2.85 -5.83 -6.88
N ALA A 3 -2.27 -5.99 -8.09
CA ALA A 3 -2.11 -4.94 -9.09
C ALA A 3 -2.46 -5.48 -10.47
N LEU A 4 -2.93 -4.63 -11.37
CA LEU A 4 -3.27 -5.00 -12.74
C LEU A 4 -2.14 -4.65 -13.72
N SER A 5 -2.05 -5.40 -14.83
CA SER A 5 -1.25 -5.00 -15.98
C SER A 5 -1.83 -3.72 -16.63
N PRO A 6 -1.04 -2.94 -17.41
CA PRO A 6 -1.54 -1.74 -18.05
C PRO A 6 -2.70 -1.97 -19.04
N ASP A 7 -2.83 -3.16 -19.57
CA ASP A 7 -3.95 -3.57 -20.45
C ASP A 7 -5.09 -4.25 -19.68
N GLU A 8 -4.97 -4.32 -18.34
CA GLU A 8 -5.92 -4.93 -17.41
C GLU A 8 -6.29 -6.40 -17.71
N LYS A 9 -5.45 -7.13 -18.46
CA LYS A 9 -5.67 -8.55 -18.77
C LYS A 9 -4.96 -9.52 -17.84
N THR A 10 -4.13 -8.99 -16.95
CA THR A 10 -3.37 -9.78 -15.99
C THR A 10 -3.46 -9.14 -14.61
N VAL A 11 -3.74 -9.95 -13.61
CA VAL A 11 -3.67 -9.54 -12.21
C VAL A 11 -2.47 -10.18 -11.53
N TYR A 12 -1.69 -9.38 -10.83
CA TYR A 12 -0.51 -9.79 -10.07
C TYR A 12 -0.79 -9.72 -8.59
N ILE A 13 -0.39 -10.74 -7.85
CA ILE A 13 -0.49 -10.76 -6.40
C ILE A 13 0.70 -11.47 -5.78
N ASN A 14 1.22 -10.90 -4.69
CA ASN A 14 2.26 -11.50 -3.89
C ASN A 14 1.65 -12.23 -2.70
N SER A 15 2.14 -13.44 -2.43
CA SER A 15 1.73 -14.23 -1.27
C SER A 15 2.82 -14.26 -0.17
N ASN A 16 2.46 -14.74 1.02
CA ASN A 16 3.36 -14.79 2.17
C ASN A 16 4.50 -15.82 2.03
N ASP A 17 4.41 -16.72 1.05
CA ASP A 17 5.47 -17.67 0.69
C ASP A 17 6.55 -17.05 -0.21
N HIS A 18 6.49 -15.73 -0.46
CA HIS A 18 7.38 -14.98 -1.33
C HIS A 18 7.26 -15.31 -2.83
N ILE A 19 6.12 -15.83 -3.25
CA ILE A 19 5.83 -16.06 -4.66
C ILE A 19 4.96 -14.93 -5.20
N LEU A 20 5.40 -14.31 -6.30
CA LEU A 20 4.56 -13.42 -7.09
C LEU A 20 3.80 -14.25 -8.12
N HIS A 21 2.50 -14.23 -8.03
CA HIS A 21 1.59 -14.93 -8.95
C HIS A 21 1.02 -13.98 -10.00
N SER A 22 0.80 -14.50 -11.18
CA SER A 22 0.20 -13.80 -12.32
C SER A 22 -0.97 -14.61 -12.86
N TYR A 23 -2.16 -14.02 -12.87
CA TYR A 23 -3.38 -14.68 -13.35
C TYR A 23 -3.99 -13.93 -14.52
N ASP A 24 -4.55 -14.68 -15.48
CA ASP A 24 -5.41 -14.12 -16.50
C ASP A 24 -6.75 -13.68 -15.91
N VAL A 25 -7.16 -12.43 -16.11
CA VAL A 25 -8.35 -11.86 -15.48
C VAL A 25 -9.66 -12.48 -15.97
N THR A 26 -9.68 -13.01 -17.20
CA THR A 26 -10.89 -13.60 -17.80
C THR A 26 -11.13 -15.03 -17.35
N SER A 27 -10.07 -15.83 -17.32
CA SER A 27 -10.13 -17.26 -17.03
C SER A 27 -9.80 -17.61 -15.57
N GLY A 28 -9.14 -16.72 -14.83
CA GLY A 28 -8.60 -17.00 -13.51
C GLY A 28 -7.42 -17.99 -13.51
N ILE A 29 -6.91 -18.38 -14.69
CA ILE A 29 -5.82 -19.34 -14.81
C ILE A 29 -4.48 -18.63 -14.55
N GLU A 30 -3.62 -19.26 -13.76
CA GLU A 30 -2.26 -18.80 -13.54
C GLU A 30 -1.46 -18.85 -14.85
N LYS A 31 -0.88 -17.69 -15.21
CA LYS A 31 -0.03 -17.55 -16.41
C LYS A 31 1.42 -17.94 -16.09
N TRP A 32 1.90 -17.48 -14.96
CA TRP A 32 3.22 -17.77 -14.41
C TRP A 32 3.29 -17.41 -12.92
N SER A 33 4.28 -17.96 -12.24
CA SER A 33 4.68 -17.57 -10.89
C SER A 33 6.18 -17.31 -10.83
N PHE A 34 6.61 -16.44 -9.92
CA PHE A 34 7.99 -16.05 -9.72
C PHE A 34 8.38 -16.21 -8.26
N ASP A 35 9.27 -17.19 -7.99
CA ASP A 35 9.78 -17.47 -6.66
C ASP A 35 10.92 -16.50 -6.32
N MET A 36 10.64 -15.56 -5.41
CA MET A 36 11.61 -14.57 -4.94
C MET A 36 12.61 -15.13 -3.92
N THR A 37 12.44 -16.40 -3.50
CA THR A 37 13.35 -17.09 -2.57
C THR A 37 14.35 -18.02 -3.27
N ASP A 38 14.28 -18.14 -4.59
CA ASP A 38 15.20 -19.01 -5.36
C ASP A 38 16.65 -18.74 -4.96
N PRO A 39 17.42 -19.78 -4.58
CA PRO A 39 18.82 -19.63 -4.16
C PRO A 39 19.73 -18.97 -5.18
N SER A 40 19.37 -19.02 -6.47
CA SER A 40 20.13 -18.34 -7.53
C SER A 40 20.13 -16.81 -7.38
N TRP A 41 19.18 -16.25 -6.61
CA TRP A 41 19.12 -14.83 -6.27
C TRP A 41 20.03 -14.43 -5.10
N GLY A 42 20.92 -15.31 -4.60
CA GLY A 42 21.79 -15.07 -3.45
C GLY A 42 21.15 -15.39 -2.11
N ALA A 43 21.66 -14.84 -0.99
CA ALA A 43 21.14 -15.10 0.34
C ALA A 43 19.63 -14.88 0.39
N GLN A 44 18.91 -15.89 0.89
CA GLN A 44 17.45 -15.85 0.98
C GLN A 44 16.96 -14.74 1.90
N ALA A 45 15.91 -14.06 1.50
CA ALA A 45 15.15 -13.19 2.36
C ALA A 45 14.45 -14.01 3.44
N THR A 46 14.39 -13.47 4.67
CA THR A 46 13.66 -14.09 5.79
C THR A 46 12.45 -13.24 6.15
N GLY A 47 11.42 -13.88 6.70
CA GLY A 47 10.15 -13.22 7.03
C GLY A 47 9.18 -13.14 5.85
N GLY A 48 7.94 -12.76 6.09
CA GLY A 48 6.89 -12.65 5.09
C GLY A 48 7.11 -11.49 4.11
N SER A 49 6.45 -11.53 2.98
CA SER A 49 6.41 -10.41 2.04
C SER A 49 5.02 -9.79 2.00
N ASN A 50 4.85 -8.68 2.71
CA ASN A 50 3.60 -7.92 2.73
C ASN A 50 3.54 -6.80 1.67
N MET A 51 4.48 -6.81 0.71
CA MET A 51 4.54 -5.77 -0.31
C MET A 51 3.47 -5.95 -1.38
N THR A 52 2.99 -4.83 -1.85
CA THR A 52 2.11 -4.76 -3.01
C THR A 52 2.95 -4.52 -4.26
N PRO A 53 2.79 -5.28 -5.34
CA PRO A 53 3.49 -5.01 -6.59
C PRO A 53 3.07 -3.66 -7.18
N SER A 54 3.99 -2.99 -7.86
CA SER A 54 3.72 -1.81 -8.68
C SER A 54 4.08 -2.12 -10.12
N VAL A 55 3.22 -1.72 -11.07
CA VAL A 55 3.35 -2.08 -12.48
C VAL A 55 3.57 -0.85 -13.33
N ASP A 56 4.63 -0.85 -14.12
CA ASP A 56 4.97 0.24 -15.03
C ASP A 56 4.16 0.18 -16.33
N THR A 57 4.17 1.25 -17.09
CA THR A 57 3.48 1.36 -18.39
C THR A 57 3.99 0.38 -19.45
N ASP A 58 5.24 -0.10 -19.33
CA ASP A 58 5.79 -1.17 -20.17
C ASP A 58 5.44 -2.58 -19.65
N GLY A 59 4.69 -2.68 -18.56
CA GLY A 59 4.32 -3.92 -17.89
C GLY A 59 5.38 -4.48 -16.94
N THR A 60 6.51 -3.81 -16.74
CA THR A 60 7.51 -4.22 -15.74
C THR A 60 6.92 -4.14 -14.33
N ILE A 61 7.06 -5.22 -13.57
CA ILE A 61 6.55 -5.33 -12.20
C ILE A 61 7.71 -5.08 -11.21
N TYR A 62 7.52 -4.13 -10.29
CA TYR A 62 8.45 -3.86 -9.19
C TYR A 62 7.88 -4.39 -7.89
N ILE A 63 8.67 -5.22 -7.18
CA ILE A 63 8.26 -5.80 -5.92
C ILE A 63 9.46 -6.06 -5.02
N GLY A 64 9.28 -5.93 -3.73
CA GLY A 64 10.29 -6.28 -2.74
C GLY A 64 9.92 -7.50 -1.92
N THR A 65 10.91 -8.12 -1.29
CA THR A 65 10.71 -9.25 -0.39
C THR A 65 11.59 -9.17 0.84
N GLY A 66 11.14 -9.80 1.93
CA GLY A 66 11.89 -9.97 3.16
C GLY A 66 11.61 -8.91 4.23
N ASP A 67 10.81 -9.26 5.22
CA ASP A 67 10.59 -8.44 6.41
C ASP A 67 11.59 -8.75 7.55
N GLY A 68 12.41 -9.77 7.38
CA GLY A 68 13.48 -10.18 8.29
C GLY A 68 14.82 -9.57 7.94
N SER A 69 15.65 -10.29 7.19
CA SER A 69 16.94 -9.85 6.68
C SER A 69 17.09 -10.23 5.21
N ASN A 70 18.08 -9.64 4.53
CA ASN A 70 18.37 -9.88 3.10
C ASN A 70 17.21 -9.49 2.16
N GLY A 71 16.43 -8.46 2.50
CA GLY A 71 15.40 -7.93 1.63
C GLY A 71 15.95 -7.54 0.25
N LYS A 72 15.17 -7.78 -0.79
CA LYS A 72 15.51 -7.54 -2.19
C LYS A 72 14.41 -6.76 -2.88
N LEU A 73 14.77 -5.93 -3.84
CA LEU A 73 13.84 -5.34 -4.79
C LEU A 73 14.05 -6.00 -6.15
N PHE A 74 12.97 -6.46 -6.74
CA PHE A 74 12.94 -7.12 -8.04
C PHE A 74 12.28 -6.24 -9.08
N ALA A 75 12.77 -6.28 -10.31
CA ALA A 75 12.01 -5.96 -11.51
C ALA A 75 11.81 -7.24 -12.32
N ILE A 76 10.56 -7.49 -12.68
CA ILE A 76 10.11 -8.69 -13.36
C ILE A 76 9.42 -8.24 -14.65
N ASN A 77 9.76 -8.86 -15.77
CA ASN A 77 9.12 -8.59 -17.05
C ASN A 77 7.66 -9.13 -17.06
N PRO A 78 6.80 -8.64 -17.97
CA PRO A 78 5.41 -9.12 -18.08
C PRO A 78 5.27 -10.62 -18.34
N ASP A 79 6.30 -11.25 -18.88
CA ASP A 79 6.36 -12.69 -19.17
C ASP A 79 6.83 -13.55 -17.97
N GLY A 80 7.06 -12.94 -16.79
CA GLY A 80 7.51 -13.60 -15.59
C GLY A 80 9.03 -13.76 -15.47
N ASN A 81 9.81 -13.34 -16.48
CA ASN A 81 11.25 -13.41 -16.43
C ASN A 81 11.84 -12.24 -15.61
N LYS A 82 12.89 -12.53 -14.84
CA LYS A 82 13.62 -11.50 -14.11
C LYS A 82 14.23 -10.48 -15.06
N LYS A 83 13.97 -9.20 -14.84
CA LYS A 83 14.66 -8.07 -15.49
C LYS A 83 15.96 -7.74 -14.75
N TRP A 84 15.86 -7.47 -13.46
CA TRP A 84 16.99 -7.25 -12.55
C TRP A 84 16.60 -7.48 -11.08
N ILE A 85 17.61 -7.59 -10.24
CA ILE A 85 17.51 -7.64 -8.78
C ILE A 85 18.46 -6.64 -8.18
N THR A 86 17.98 -5.91 -7.20
CA THR A 86 18.81 -5.05 -6.37
C THR A 86 19.08 -5.76 -5.04
N PHE A 87 20.35 -6.02 -4.75
CA PHE A 87 20.77 -6.71 -3.54
C PHE A 87 21.12 -5.75 -2.42
N ASN A 88 20.96 -6.22 -1.19
CA ASN A 88 21.72 -5.72 -0.07
C ASN A 88 23.17 -6.23 -0.20
N ASP A 89 24.09 -5.40 -0.70
CA ASP A 89 25.50 -5.74 -0.76
C ASP A 89 26.14 -5.58 0.63
N PRO A 90 26.58 -6.68 1.26
CA PRO A 90 27.20 -6.64 2.57
C PRO A 90 28.50 -5.82 2.61
N THR A 91 29.17 -5.63 1.45
CA THR A 91 30.43 -4.90 1.37
C THR A 91 30.23 -3.40 1.21
N THR A 92 29.16 -2.98 0.53
CA THR A 92 28.83 -1.57 0.29
C THR A 92 27.78 -1.01 1.23
N GLY A 93 27.14 -1.87 2.05
CA GLY A 93 26.08 -1.44 2.97
C GLY A 93 24.88 -0.86 2.26
N PHE A 94 24.39 -1.52 1.22
CA PHE A 94 23.37 -1.04 0.27
C PHE A 94 22.15 -0.40 0.93
N TRP A 95 21.67 -0.97 2.03
CA TRP A 95 20.55 -0.47 2.81
C TRP A 95 20.96 0.28 4.07
N ASN A 96 22.23 0.10 4.49
CA ASN A 96 22.67 0.60 5.78
C ASN A 96 24.20 0.82 5.79
N LYS A 97 24.64 2.02 6.11
CA LYS A 97 26.04 2.31 6.35
C LYS A 97 26.47 1.64 7.65
N GLY A 98 26.88 0.35 7.59
CA GLY A 98 27.44 -0.37 8.71
C GLY A 98 26.69 -1.62 9.19
N ASN A 99 25.55 -2.00 8.65
CA ASN A 99 24.89 -3.24 9.08
C ASN A 99 23.99 -3.84 7.99
N ALA A 100 24.58 -4.66 7.13
CA ALA A 100 23.94 -5.35 6.01
C ALA A 100 22.81 -6.33 6.45
N ALA A 101 22.74 -6.68 7.72
CA ALA A 101 21.89 -7.74 8.23
C ALA A 101 20.40 -7.34 8.42
N ASN A 102 20.00 -6.09 8.17
CA ASN A 102 18.68 -5.57 8.55
C ASN A 102 17.90 -4.86 7.43
N ALA A 103 18.17 -5.17 6.17
CA ALA A 103 17.29 -4.71 5.09
C ALA A 103 15.95 -5.45 5.17
N LYS A 104 14.91 -4.73 5.53
CA LYS A 104 13.55 -5.25 5.67
C LYS A 104 12.66 -4.55 4.66
N MET A 105 12.30 -5.24 3.60
CA MET A 105 11.30 -4.76 2.65
C MET A 105 9.91 -5.13 3.19
N ARG A 106 9.32 -4.24 4.00
CA ARG A 106 8.08 -4.54 4.71
C ARG A 106 6.97 -3.55 4.38
N SER A 107 5.85 -4.06 3.93
CA SER A 107 4.57 -3.33 3.79
C SER A 107 4.58 -2.10 2.86
N VAL A 108 5.58 -1.94 2.01
CA VAL A 108 5.72 -0.78 1.11
C VAL A 108 5.46 -1.22 -0.33
N SER A 109 4.71 -0.41 -1.07
CA SER A 109 4.66 -0.52 -2.53
C SER A 109 5.75 0.39 -3.10
N PRO A 110 6.59 -0.07 -4.03
CA PRO A 110 7.52 0.82 -4.73
C PRO A 110 6.76 1.91 -5.49
N ALA A 111 7.25 3.15 -5.45
CA ALA A 111 6.81 4.20 -6.38
C ALA A 111 7.86 4.36 -7.47
N PHE A 112 7.47 4.87 -8.62
CA PHE A 112 8.42 5.05 -9.72
C PHE A 112 8.05 6.25 -10.62
N ASP A 113 9.02 6.70 -11.36
CA ASP A 113 8.87 7.67 -12.45
C ASP A 113 9.45 7.10 -13.76
N ASP A 114 9.73 7.97 -14.71
CA ASP A 114 10.23 7.54 -16.02
C ASP A 114 11.64 6.88 -15.95
N LYS A 115 12.45 7.22 -14.94
CA LYS A 115 13.85 6.78 -14.85
C LYS A 115 14.16 5.92 -13.63
N TYR A 116 13.50 6.15 -12.49
CA TYR A 116 13.85 5.54 -11.22
C TYR A 116 12.70 4.82 -10.55
N VAL A 117 13.06 3.83 -9.73
CA VAL A 117 12.17 3.20 -8.74
C VAL A 117 12.62 3.64 -7.35
N TYR A 118 11.66 4.01 -6.52
CA TYR A 118 11.87 4.45 -5.15
C TYR A 118 11.25 3.45 -4.18
N CYS A 119 12.02 3.02 -3.21
CA CYS A 119 11.57 2.01 -2.26
C CYS A 119 12.09 2.27 -0.86
N GLY A 120 11.24 2.05 0.13
CA GLY A 120 11.56 2.22 1.55
C GLY A 120 12.01 0.92 2.21
N ASN A 121 12.78 1.06 3.28
CA ASN A 121 13.20 -0.03 4.16
C ASN A 121 12.40 -0.01 5.46
N GLY A 122 11.78 -1.13 5.82
CA GLY A 122 11.02 -1.29 7.06
C GLY A 122 11.84 -1.59 8.31
N GLY A 123 13.17 -1.55 8.26
CA GLY A 123 14.05 -1.80 9.40
C GLY A 123 14.14 -0.64 10.41
N SER A 124 14.73 -0.88 11.57
CA SER A 124 14.90 0.11 12.65
C SER A 124 15.81 1.29 12.28
N THR A 125 16.53 1.19 11.17
CA THR A 125 17.39 2.23 10.60
C THR A 125 16.86 2.57 9.21
N GLY A 126 15.57 2.86 9.12
CA GLY A 126 14.85 3.06 7.87
C GLY A 126 15.55 4.04 6.95
N SER A 127 15.68 3.64 5.71
CA SER A 127 16.10 4.53 4.63
C SER A 127 15.26 4.26 3.39
N MET A 128 15.22 5.22 2.50
CA MET A 128 14.63 5.07 1.18
C MET A 128 15.76 5.07 0.16
N ILE A 129 15.61 4.28 -0.89
CA ILE A 129 16.56 4.23 -2.00
C ILE A 129 15.89 4.65 -3.30
N ALA A 130 16.70 5.15 -4.20
CA ALA A 130 16.38 5.28 -5.62
C ALA A 130 17.24 4.30 -6.43
N VAL A 131 16.60 3.62 -7.36
CA VAL A 131 17.19 2.57 -8.21
C VAL A 131 16.91 2.93 -9.67
N ASP A 132 17.91 2.84 -10.53
CA ASP A 132 17.74 3.01 -11.98
C ASP A 132 16.86 1.88 -12.55
N LYS A 133 15.81 2.24 -13.26
CA LYS A 133 14.82 1.29 -13.80
C LYS A 133 15.38 0.31 -14.82
N THR A 134 16.43 0.70 -15.52
CA THR A 134 17.04 -0.10 -16.58
C THR A 134 18.00 -1.12 -16.03
N THR A 135 18.85 -0.71 -15.08
CA THR A 135 19.99 -1.50 -14.61
C THR A 135 19.76 -2.17 -13.26
N GLY A 136 18.81 -1.69 -12.44
CA GLY A 136 18.64 -2.13 -11.06
C GLY A 136 19.70 -1.61 -10.11
N ASN A 137 20.60 -0.74 -10.57
CA ASN A 137 21.63 -0.16 -9.73
C ASN A 137 21.06 0.94 -8.83
N ARG A 138 21.48 0.95 -7.58
CA ARG A 138 21.18 2.04 -6.68
C ARG A 138 21.88 3.31 -7.16
N VAL A 139 21.13 4.41 -7.24
CA VAL A 139 21.65 5.73 -7.64
C VAL A 139 21.76 6.69 -6.46
N SER A 140 20.93 6.52 -5.43
CA SER A 140 21.01 7.29 -4.20
C SER A 140 20.27 6.64 -3.04
N TYR A 141 20.42 7.19 -1.83
CA TYR A 141 19.68 6.80 -0.64
C TYR A 141 19.46 7.99 0.29
N LEU A 142 18.36 7.94 1.05
CA LEU A 142 17.98 9.00 1.97
C LEU A 142 18.86 8.95 3.23
N THR A 143 19.31 10.12 3.67
CA THR A 143 20.04 10.32 4.93
C THR A 143 19.40 11.42 5.77
N ASN A 144 19.88 11.59 6.99
CA ASN A 144 19.67 12.78 7.77
C ASN A 144 20.26 14.02 7.08
N ALA A 145 19.76 15.19 7.42
CA ALA A 145 20.24 16.46 6.85
C ALA A 145 21.74 16.71 7.10
N ASP A 146 22.32 16.11 8.13
CA ASP A 146 23.75 16.16 8.47
C ASP A 146 24.60 15.09 7.75
N GLY A 147 24.00 14.29 6.85
CA GLY A 147 24.67 13.20 6.12
C GLY A 147 24.89 11.94 6.92
N THR A 148 24.42 11.86 8.17
CA THR A 148 24.41 10.62 8.96
C THR A 148 23.35 9.64 8.44
N SER A 149 23.32 8.41 8.96
CA SER A 149 22.33 7.39 8.57
C SER A 149 20.91 7.97 8.61
N GLY A 150 20.07 7.59 7.65
CA GLY A 150 18.71 8.12 7.46
C GLY A 150 17.82 8.06 8.69
N PRO A 151 16.57 8.52 8.59
CA PRO A 151 15.68 8.58 9.74
C PRO A 151 15.63 7.22 10.44
N ALA A 152 15.88 7.23 11.74
CA ALA A 152 15.84 6.03 12.55
C ALA A 152 14.36 5.60 12.67
N GLY A 153 13.95 4.57 12.00
CA GLY A 153 12.57 4.07 11.96
C GLY A 153 12.24 3.46 10.61
N GLY A 154 11.43 2.41 10.61
CA GLY A 154 11.03 1.77 9.37
C GLY A 154 10.14 2.67 8.51
N VAL A 155 10.37 2.69 7.22
CA VAL A 155 9.47 3.29 6.24
C VAL A 155 8.42 2.23 5.89
N TYR A 156 7.23 2.33 6.48
CA TYR A 156 6.14 1.37 6.27
C TYR A 156 5.02 1.92 5.39
N ALA A 157 4.95 3.23 5.20
CA ALA A 157 3.99 3.88 4.32
C ALA A 157 4.69 4.77 3.29
N GLY A 158 4.30 4.64 2.05
CA GLY A 158 4.92 5.31 0.92
C GLY A 158 6.09 4.50 0.31
N PRO A 159 6.89 5.09 -0.58
CA PRO A 159 6.78 6.50 -0.98
C PRO A 159 5.53 6.79 -1.84
N VAL A 160 5.04 8.02 -1.76
CA VAL A 160 4.09 8.57 -2.71
C VAL A 160 4.67 9.85 -3.31
N ILE A 161 4.44 10.10 -4.60
CA ILE A 161 5.13 11.16 -5.36
C ILE A 161 4.10 12.15 -5.91
N SER A 162 4.27 13.43 -5.57
CA SER A 162 3.44 14.51 -6.08
C SER A 162 3.86 14.92 -7.50
N LYS A 163 2.94 15.58 -8.22
CA LYS A 163 3.20 16.18 -9.54
C LYS A 163 4.34 17.22 -9.50
N GLN A 164 4.51 17.90 -8.36
CA GLN A 164 5.56 18.87 -8.12
C GLN A 164 6.94 18.24 -7.85
N GLY A 165 7.02 16.91 -7.79
CA GLY A 165 8.26 16.19 -7.59
C GLY A 165 8.69 16.06 -6.13
N MET A 166 7.78 16.23 -5.19
CA MET A 166 8.02 15.87 -3.80
C MET A 166 7.61 14.41 -3.55
N MET A 167 8.46 13.68 -2.87
CA MET A 167 8.15 12.35 -2.33
C MET A 167 7.84 12.48 -0.84
N TYR A 168 6.85 11.72 -0.40
CA TYR A 168 6.45 11.68 1.01
C TYR A 168 6.58 10.25 1.52
N ILE A 169 7.19 10.12 2.69
CA ILE A 169 7.34 8.87 3.41
C ILE A 169 6.94 9.05 4.87
N MET A 170 6.36 8.03 5.46
CA MET A 170 6.10 7.98 6.89
C MET A 170 7.05 6.97 7.54
N CYS A 171 7.79 7.44 8.53
CA CYS A 171 8.71 6.62 9.34
C CYS A 171 8.13 6.37 10.71
N THR A 172 8.08 5.10 11.12
CA THR A 172 7.62 4.70 12.45
C THR A 172 8.40 5.44 13.53
N ASN A 173 7.71 6.03 14.49
CA ASN A 173 8.24 6.80 15.63
C ASN A 173 8.96 8.11 15.29
N TYR A 174 9.09 8.47 14.00
CA TYR A 174 9.87 9.63 13.58
C TYR A 174 9.09 10.65 12.74
N GLY A 175 7.85 10.34 12.37
CA GLY A 175 6.98 11.24 11.63
C GLY A 175 7.10 11.13 10.10
N MET A 176 6.55 12.14 9.43
CA MET A 176 6.54 12.24 7.99
C MET A 176 7.72 13.07 7.48
N PHE A 177 8.29 12.63 6.37
CA PHE A 177 9.37 13.33 5.67
C PHE A 177 8.97 13.65 4.24
N GLY A 178 9.25 14.89 3.82
CA GLY A 178 9.23 15.31 2.43
C GLY A 178 10.64 15.30 1.85
N VAL A 179 10.79 14.68 0.68
CA VAL A 179 12.07 14.55 -0.04
C VAL A 179 11.87 15.05 -1.45
N ALA A 180 12.68 16.03 -1.87
CA ALA A 180 12.63 16.46 -3.26
C ALA A 180 13.12 15.33 -4.18
N LYS A 181 12.30 14.90 -5.12
CA LYS A 181 12.64 13.83 -6.07
C LYS A 181 13.96 14.11 -6.79
N ALA A 182 14.19 15.34 -7.18
CA ALA A 182 15.42 15.77 -7.86
C ALA A 182 16.68 15.54 -7.04
N THR A 183 16.61 15.52 -5.69
CA THR A 183 17.76 15.21 -4.84
C THR A 183 18.01 13.72 -4.71
N MET A 184 16.96 12.89 -4.81
CA MET A 184 17.07 11.44 -4.82
C MET A 184 17.48 10.89 -6.20
N ALA A 185 17.10 11.56 -7.27
CA ALA A 185 17.36 11.17 -8.64
C ALA A 185 18.77 11.59 -9.10
N LYS A 186 19.82 11.14 -8.40
CA LYS A 186 21.22 11.41 -8.72
C LYS A 186 21.94 10.12 -9.09
N ASP A 187 22.64 10.14 -10.21
CA ASP A 187 23.41 8.97 -10.69
C ASP A 187 24.82 8.90 -10.06
N ASP A 188 25.01 9.47 -8.88
CA ASP A 188 26.32 9.58 -8.22
C ASP A 188 26.46 8.75 -6.94
N ASN A 189 25.45 7.93 -6.64
CA ASN A 189 25.39 7.09 -5.43
C ASN A 189 25.63 7.88 -4.12
N THR A 190 25.18 9.14 -4.09
CA THR A 190 25.35 10.02 -2.94
C THR A 190 24.15 10.00 -1.99
N PHE A 191 24.35 10.62 -0.84
CA PHE A 191 23.32 10.86 0.16
C PHE A 191 22.37 11.96 -0.28
N SER A 192 21.08 11.79 0.02
CA SER A 192 20.06 12.79 -0.24
C SER A 192 19.39 13.18 1.06
N PRO A 193 19.55 14.42 1.54
CA PRO A 193 18.85 14.89 2.72
C PRO A 193 17.36 15.06 2.42
N TRP A 194 16.51 14.92 3.46
CA TRP A 194 15.11 15.32 3.32
C TRP A 194 14.99 16.86 3.23
N ALA A 195 13.91 17.32 2.63
CA ALA A 195 13.61 18.74 2.53
C ALA A 195 13.02 19.29 3.84
N TRP A 196 12.12 18.51 4.47
CA TRP A 196 11.44 18.88 5.70
C TRP A 196 10.92 17.63 6.43
N ARG A 197 10.57 17.81 7.70
CA ARG A 197 9.93 16.82 8.55
C ARG A 197 8.69 17.42 9.22
N ALA A 198 7.55 16.73 9.11
CA ALA A 198 6.35 17.03 9.86
C ALA A 198 6.15 15.98 10.97
N PHE A 199 5.52 16.38 12.07
CA PHE A 199 5.30 15.57 13.25
C PHE A 199 6.60 15.16 13.96
N ASP A 200 6.95 15.88 15.02
CA ASP A 200 8.12 15.59 15.85
C ASP A 200 7.99 14.26 16.63
N SER A 201 9.14 13.76 17.10
CA SER A 201 9.28 12.55 17.90
C SER A 201 8.30 12.53 19.08
N GLY A 202 7.52 11.48 19.19
CA GLY A 202 6.49 11.31 20.24
C GLY A 202 5.23 10.64 19.70
N LEU A 203 5.08 10.58 18.39
CA LEU A 203 4.08 9.74 17.76
C LEU A 203 4.58 8.29 17.82
N ASN A 204 4.09 7.53 18.78
CA ASN A 204 4.23 6.08 18.80
C ASN A 204 3.38 5.50 17.65
N SER A 205 3.72 5.84 16.44
CA SER A 205 2.93 5.46 15.28
C SER A 205 3.55 4.26 14.59
N GLY A 206 2.95 3.10 14.76
CA GLY A 206 3.07 2.06 13.75
C GLY A 206 2.28 2.51 12.52
N CYS A 207 2.88 3.22 11.59
CA CYS A 207 2.16 3.71 10.43
C CYS A 207 2.39 2.78 9.26
N HIS A 208 1.49 1.82 9.07
CA HIS A 208 1.45 0.95 7.88
C HIS A 208 0.37 1.42 6.89
N ALA A 209 -0.36 2.47 7.25
CA ALA A 209 -1.46 3.00 6.45
C ALA A 209 -0.95 3.68 5.18
N SER A 210 -1.61 3.43 4.05
CA SER A 210 -1.26 4.10 2.80
C SER A 210 -1.64 5.58 2.83
N MET A 211 -0.81 6.42 2.22
CA MET A 211 -1.03 7.85 2.05
C MET A 211 -1.66 8.15 0.69
N ALA A 212 -2.31 9.30 0.58
CA ALA A 212 -2.84 9.87 -0.64
C ALA A 212 -2.34 11.30 -0.85
N ILE A 213 -2.30 11.75 -2.10
CA ILE A 213 -1.87 13.12 -2.47
C ILE A 213 -2.92 13.74 -3.37
N ASP A 214 -3.27 15.01 -3.14
CA ASP A 214 -4.09 15.79 -4.05
C ASP A 214 -3.27 16.46 -5.17
N ASN A 215 -3.95 17.14 -6.08
CA ASN A 215 -3.32 17.79 -7.22
C ASN A 215 -2.46 19.02 -6.83
N GLU A 216 -2.70 19.60 -5.67
CA GLU A 216 -1.93 20.70 -5.09
C GLU A 216 -0.64 20.21 -4.42
N GLY A 217 -0.50 18.87 -4.26
CA GLY A 217 0.65 18.24 -3.61
C GLY A 217 0.51 18.15 -2.09
N ASN A 218 -0.69 18.39 -1.55
CA ASN A 218 -0.94 18.11 -0.14
C ASN A 218 -1.07 16.59 0.07
N VAL A 219 -0.42 16.11 1.11
CA VAL A 219 -0.48 14.69 1.47
C VAL A 219 -1.46 14.48 2.62
N TYR A 220 -2.17 13.36 2.55
CA TYR A 220 -3.15 12.92 3.53
C TYR A 220 -2.78 11.52 4.02
N GLY A 221 -2.99 11.26 5.29
CA GLY A 221 -2.72 9.96 5.88
C GLY A 221 -3.35 9.83 7.25
N MET A 222 -3.07 8.71 7.90
CA MET A 222 -3.52 8.46 9.26
C MET A 222 -2.36 8.01 10.14
N ILE A 223 -2.43 8.36 11.40
CA ILE A 223 -1.54 7.92 12.47
C ILE A 223 -2.39 7.55 13.68
N TYR A 224 -1.82 6.78 14.60
CA TYR A 224 -2.36 6.73 15.94
C TYR A 224 -1.37 7.36 16.93
N THR A 225 -1.91 8.07 17.88
CA THR A 225 -1.16 8.77 18.91
C THR A 225 -0.84 7.86 20.11
N SER A 226 -0.06 8.32 21.07
CA SER A 226 0.35 7.53 22.24
C SER A 226 -0.83 7.06 23.09
N ASP A 227 -1.94 7.78 23.07
CA ASP A 227 -3.22 7.42 23.70
C ASP A 227 -4.06 6.44 22.84
N LEU A 228 -3.49 5.99 21.71
CA LEU A 228 -4.10 5.05 20.76
C LEU A 228 -5.28 5.62 19.95
N THR A 229 -5.46 6.95 19.96
CA THR A 229 -6.48 7.59 19.12
C THR A 229 -6.04 7.61 17.65
N THR A 230 -6.90 7.14 16.76
CA THR A 230 -6.69 7.27 15.32
C THR A 230 -6.86 8.73 14.91
N THR A 231 -5.86 9.31 14.27
CA THR A 231 -5.87 10.70 13.82
C THR A 231 -5.60 10.76 12.32
N ILE A 232 -6.48 11.41 11.58
CA ILE A 232 -6.29 11.70 10.15
C ILE A 232 -5.64 13.07 10.05
N TYR A 233 -4.72 13.23 9.11
CA TYR A 233 -3.96 14.46 8.94
C TYR A 233 -3.84 14.88 7.48
N SER A 234 -3.57 16.18 7.26
CA SER A 234 -3.06 16.70 6.00
C SER A 234 -1.84 17.58 6.23
N VAL A 235 -0.85 17.41 5.36
CA VAL A 235 0.41 18.19 5.35
C VAL A 235 0.59 18.80 3.96
N ALA A 236 0.93 20.07 3.90
CA ALA A 236 1.23 20.77 2.66
C ALA A 236 2.59 20.34 2.07
N SER A 237 2.84 20.67 0.82
CA SER A 237 4.07 20.32 0.10
C SER A 237 5.34 20.92 0.71
N ASP A 238 5.23 21.96 1.52
CA ASP A 238 6.32 22.59 2.26
C ASP A 238 6.57 22.00 3.66
N GLY A 239 5.76 21.01 4.07
CA GLY A 239 5.86 20.34 5.37
C GLY A 239 5.00 20.95 6.46
N SER A 240 4.29 22.04 6.21
CA SER A 240 3.37 22.62 7.19
C SER A 240 2.14 21.73 7.39
N VAL A 241 1.81 21.45 8.64
CA VAL A 241 0.58 20.70 8.99
C VAL A 241 -0.63 21.59 8.68
N ARG A 242 -1.47 21.14 7.76
CA ARG A 242 -2.70 21.87 7.40
C ARG A 242 -3.79 21.67 8.45
N TRP A 243 -3.95 20.43 8.86
CA TRP A 243 -4.90 20.04 9.91
C TRP A 243 -4.61 18.63 10.42
N THR A 244 -5.12 18.34 11.61
CA THR A 244 -5.23 17.00 12.19
C THR A 244 -6.63 16.83 12.75
N THR A 245 -7.23 15.67 12.54
CA THR A 245 -8.58 15.36 13.01
C THR A 245 -8.54 14.03 13.76
N PRO A 246 -8.65 14.03 15.10
CA PRO A 246 -8.82 12.80 15.87
C PRO A 246 -10.19 12.20 15.59
N ILE A 247 -10.24 10.87 15.47
CA ILE A 247 -11.48 10.13 15.28
C ILE A 247 -11.80 9.43 16.60
N GLU A 248 -12.83 9.94 17.24
CA GLU A 248 -13.28 9.45 18.54
C GLU A 248 -13.97 8.08 18.41
N ASN A 249 -13.97 7.30 19.49
CA ASN A 249 -14.70 6.03 19.61
C ASN A 249 -14.39 5.01 18.52
N THR A 250 -13.13 4.91 18.09
CA THR A 250 -12.67 3.87 17.16
C THR A 250 -11.48 3.10 17.75
N GLY A 251 -11.24 1.89 17.24
CA GLY A 251 -10.04 1.14 17.59
C GLY A 251 -8.79 1.78 16.99
N LYS A 252 -7.65 1.40 17.53
CA LYS A 252 -6.35 1.79 17.01
C LYS A 252 -6.18 1.34 15.57
N GLN A 253 -6.08 2.28 14.62
CA GLN A 253 -5.85 1.99 13.21
C GLN A 253 -4.37 2.13 12.86
N ASP A 254 -3.72 1.01 12.61
CA ASP A 254 -2.31 0.92 12.20
C ASP A 254 -2.13 0.42 10.75
N GLN A 255 -3.22 0.04 10.10
CA GLN A 255 -3.28 -0.47 8.73
C GLN A 255 -4.32 0.31 7.92
N GLY A 256 -4.66 -0.18 6.74
CA GLY A 256 -5.59 0.49 5.85
C GLY A 256 -4.97 1.70 5.15
N GLY A 257 -5.69 2.78 5.05
CA GLY A 257 -5.20 3.98 4.40
C GLY A 257 -6.27 5.01 4.11
N VAL A 258 -5.85 6.09 3.49
CA VAL A 258 -6.73 7.16 3.01
C VAL A 258 -6.80 7.16 1.50
N VAL A 259 -7.95 7.57 0.98
CA VAL A 259 -8.20 7.83 -0.44
C VAL A 259 -8.88 9.18 -0.61
N ILE A 260 -8.79 9.76 -1.80
CA ILE A 260 -9.34 11.09 -2.10
C ILE A 260 -10.28 10.97 -3.29
N GLY A 261 -11.53 11.34 -3.09
CA GLY A 261 -12.53 11.43 -4.14
C GLY A 261 -12.27 12.60 -5.11
N THR A 262 -13.00 12.61 -6.21
CA THR A 262 -12.87 13.64 -7.25
C THR A 262 -13.27 15.04 -6.76
N ASP A 263 -14.09 15.10 -5.72
CA ASP A 263 -14.54 16.33 -5.04
C ASP A 263 -13.60 16.80 -3.91
N GLY A 264 -12.48 16.09 -3.70
CA GLY A 264 -11.54 16.35 -2.61
C GLY A 264 -11.96 15.79 -1.25
N THR A 265 -13.04 15.01 -1.17
CA THR A 265 -13.42 14.32 0.07
C THR A 265 -12.40 13.24 0.39
N VAL A 266 -11.93 13.21 1.64
CA VAL A 266 -10.96 12.26 2.14
C VAL A 266 -11.71 11.15 2.88
N TYR A 267 -11.48 9.89 2.47
CA TYR A 267 -12.07 8.73 3.11
C TYR A 267 -10.99 7.90 3.78
N ALA A 268 -11.28 7.39 4.97
CA ALA A 268 -10.36 6.57 5.72
C ALA A 268 -11.06 5.37 6.35
N SER A 269 -10.34 4.24 6.41
CA SER A 269 -10.81 3.03 7.08
C SER A 269 -10.63 3.13 8.60
N LEU A 270 -11.57 2.57 9.35
CA LEU A 270 -11.58 2.55 10.81
C LEU A 270 -11.60 1.11 11.33
N LYS A 271 -10.88 0.88 12.41
CA LYS A 271 -10.80 -0.42 13.08
C LYS A 271 -11.72 -0.46 14.30
N SER A 272 -12.40 -1.56 14.51
CA SER A 272 -13.16 -1.80 15.75
C SER A 272 -12.26 -2.27 16.87
N GLN A 273 -12.62 -1.97 18.11
CA GLN A 273 -11.91 -2.46 19.30
C GLN A 273 -12.85 -2.47 20.52
N GLY A 274 -13.13 -3.67 21.04
CA GLY A 274 -14.15 -3.82 22.09
C GLY A 274 -15.51 -3.38 21.58
N ASP A 275 -16.15 -2.44 22.27
CA ASP A 275 -17.45 -1.86 21.88
C ASP A 275 -17.32 -0.69 20.89
N MET A 276 -16.09 -0.26 20.57
CA MET A 276 -15.84 0.80 19.60
C MET A 276 -16.02 0.26 18.18
N PRO A 277 -16.83 0.93 17.31
CA PRO A 277 -17.07 0.50 15.95
C PRO A 277 -15.84 0.73 15.06
N GLY A 278 -15.78 -0.05 13.97
CA GLY A 278 -14.97 0.23 12.80
C GLY A 278 -15.81 0.82 11.67
N GLY A 279 -15.31 0.79 10.45
CA GLY A 279 -16.04 1.26 9.26
C GLY A 279 -15.26 2.25 8.42
N ILE A 280 -15.96 3.28 7.92
CA ILE A 280 -15.38 4.33 7.07
C ILE A 280 -15.77 5.70 7.64
N VAL A 281 -14.81 6.62 7.62
CA VAL A 281 -15.05 8.05 7.88
C VAL A 281 -14.76 8.86 6.63
N ALA A 282 -15.59 9.87 6.36
CA ALA A 282 -15.38 10.87 5.33
C ALA A 282 -15.14 12.25 5.92
N LEU A 283 -14.10 12.93 5.43
CA LEU A 283 -13.74 14.28 5.83
C LEU A 283 -13.73 15.20 4.61
N SER A 284 -14.02 16.46 4.81
CA SER A 284 -13.74 17.49 3.81
C SER A 284 -12.24 17.65 3.58
N ALA A 285 -11.83 18.27 2.49
CA ALA A 285 -10.41 18.61 2.24
C ALA A 285 -9.81 19.52 3.34
N GLY A 286 -10.65 20.19 4.13
CA GLY A 286 -10.27 21.00 5.29
C GLY A 286 -10.23 20.24 6.62
N GLY A 287 -10.47 18.92 6.63
CA GLY A 287 -10.36 18.08 7.82
C GLY A 287 -11.62 17.98 8.67
N THR A 288 -12.74 18.58 8.24
CA THR A 288 -14.02 18.46 8.96
C THR A 288 -14.69 17.13 8.62
N ILE A 289 -15.09 16.36 9.63
CA ILE A 289 -15.83 15.11 9.45
C ILE A 289 -17.18 15.44 8.77
N LYS A 290 -17.43 14.84 7.62
CA LYS A 290 -18.71 14.92 6.88
C LYS A 290 -19.70 13.87 7.40
N TRP A 291 -19.22 12.65 7.59
CA TRP A 291 -20.00 11.51 8.10
C TRP A 291 -19.06 10.35 8.54
N GLN A 292 -19.62 9.43 9.33
CA GLN A 292 -19.04 8.13 9.66
C GLN A 292 -20.08 7.05 9.36
N TYR A 293 -19.64 5.99 8.69
CA TYR A 293 -20.41 4.77 8.53
C TYR A 293 -19.83 3.71 9.46
N GLU A 294 -20.57 3.43 10.53
CA GLU A 294 -20.12 2.56 11.62
C GLU A 294 -20.62 1.14 11.43
N ILE A 295 -19.71 0.17 11.62
CA ILE A 295 -20.00 -1.26 11.66
C ILE A 295 -19.27 -1.90 12.82
N SER A 296 -19.76 -3.07 13.28
CA SER A 296 -19.11 -3.84 14.37
C SER A 296 -17.82 -4.55 13.94
N GLU A 297 -17.36 -4.33 12.71
CA GLU A 297 -16.24 -5.03 12.09
C GLU A 297 -15.07 -4.08 11.85
N SER A 298 -13.85 -4.61 11.92
CA SER A 298 -12.64 -3.86 11.56
C SER A 298 -12.48 -3.76 10.05
N VAL A 299 -12.11 -2.56 9.56
CA VAL A 299 -11.68 -2.33 8.18
C VAL A 299 -10.19 -2.05 8.17
N SER A 300 -9.37 -3.05 7.85
CA SER A 300 -7.90 -2.96 7.80
C SER A 300 -7.36 -2.76 6.39
N SER A 301 -8.21 -2.82 5.38
CA SER A 301 -7.88 -2.52 3.98
C SER A 301 -8.04 -1.03 3.67
N THR A 302 -7.31 -0.52 2.69
CA THR A 302 -7.58 0.81 2.12
C THR A 302 -8.85 0.72 1.27
N PRO A 303 -9.84 1.62 1.44
CA PRO A 303 -11.05 1.61 0.61
C PRO A 303 -10.73 1.99 -0.85
N VAL A 304 -11.66 1.73 -1.75
CA VAL A 304 -11.63 2.18 -3.14
C VAL A 304 -12.87 3.02 -3.42
N ILE A 305 -12.70 4.06 -4.24
CA ILE A 305 -13.79 4.91 -4.73
C ILE A 305 -13.96 4.65 -6.22
N ASP A 306 -15.18 4.31 -6.65
CA ASP A 306 -15.49 4.15 -8.07
C ASP A 306 -15.87 5.48 -8.75
N LYS A 307 -16.17 5.45 -10.05
CA LYS A 307 -16.54 6.64 -10.83
C LYS A 307 -17.81 7.34 -10.34
N ASP A 308 -18.73 6.58 -9.75
CA ASP A 308 -20.00 7.11 -9.25
C ASP A 308 -19.89 7.59 -7.78
N GLY A 309 -18.68 7.42 -7.19
CA GLY A 309 -18.39 7.83 -5.81
C GLY A 309 -18.73 6.77 -4.77
N HIS A 310 -19.08 5.54 -5.17
CA HIS A 310 -19.31 4.45 -4.23
C HIS A 310 -18.02 4.08 -3.52
N ILE A 311 -18.13 3.73 -2.24
CA ILE A 311 -16.99 3.36 -1.42
C ILE A 311 -16.97 1.83 -1.20
N LEU A 312 -15.91 1.18 -1.64
CA LEU A 312 -15.74 -0.27 -1.64
C LEU A 312 -14.68 -0.68 -0.63
N PHE A 313 -14.99 -1.62 0.26
CA PHE A 313 -14.02 -2.14 1.23
C PHE A 313 -14.38 -3.54 1.72
N GLY A 314 -13.34 -4.27 2.14
CA GLY A 314 -13.48 -5.55 2.82
C GLY A 314 -13.22 -5.43 4.33
N THR A 315 -13.82 -6.32 5.13
CA THR A 315 -13.69 -6.35 6.59
C THR A 315 -12.87 -7.54 7.08
N GLU A 316 -12.47 -7.52 8.34
CA GLU A 316 -11.78 -8.65 8.99
C GLU A 316 -12.72 -9.83 9.30
N ARG A 317 -13.99 -9.76 8.91
CA ARG A 317 -14.97 -10.87 8.99
C ARG A 317 -15.39 -11.42 7.63
N GLY A 318 -14.68 -11.04 6.56
CA GLY A 318 -14.92 -11.59 5.22
C GLY A 318 -16.11 -10.97 4.49
N ASN A 319 -16.72 -9.93 5.03
CA ASN A 319 -17.75 -9.18 4.36
C ASN A 319 -17.14 -8.12 3.43
N PHE A 320 -17.68 -7.99 2.23
CA PHE A 320 -17.33 -6.96 1.28
C PHE A 320 -18.51 -5.99 1.12
N TYR A 321 -18.25 -4.70 1.34
CA TYR A 321 -19.24 -3.63 1.33
C TYR A 321 -19.10 -2.74 0.11
N ILE A 322 -20.21 -2.29 -0.41
CA ILE A 322 -20.32 -1.18 -1.34
C ILE A 322 -21.28 -0.16 -0.70
N LEU A 323 -20.75 1.00 -0.30
CA LEU A 323 -21.56 2.10 0.22
C LEU A 323 -21.96 3.06 -0.89
N ASP A 324 -23.05 3.77 -0.69
CA ASP A 324 -23.40 4.92 -1.51
C ASP A 324 -22.41 6.08 -1.30
N ALA A 325 -22.35 7.01 -2.25
CA ALA A 325 -21.40 8.13 -2.22
C ALA A 325 -21.59 9.07 -1.01
N ASN A 326 -22.75 9.03 -0.34
CA ASN A 326 -23.06 9.84 0.84
C ASN A 326 -22.71 9.12 2.14
N GLY A 327 -22.35 7.83 2.08
CA GLY A 327 -22.06 7.00 3.26
C GLY A 327 -23.26 6.74 4.15
N THR A 328 -24.48 6.84 3.62
CA THR A 328 -25.70 6.65 4.39
C THR A 328 -26.14 5.19 4.42
N ASP A 329 -25.95 4.49 3.30
CA ASP A 329 -26.44 3.13 3.13
C ASP A 329 -25.40 2.20 2.48
N ALA A 330 -25.37 0.94 2.92
CA ALA A 330 -24.71 -0.12 2.18
C ALA A 330 -25.62 -0.55 1.02
N ILE A 331 -25.22 -0.22 -0.21
CA ILE A 331 -25.92 -0.64 -1.44
C ILE A 331 -25.83 -2.15 -1.60
N ALA A 332 -24.70 -2.74 -1.21
CA ALA A 332 -24.49 -4.17 -1.21
C ALA A 332 -23.53 -4.60 -0.08
N VAL A 333 -23.82 -5.75 0.49
CA VAL A 333 -22.94 -6.46 1.42
C VAL A 333 -22.90 -7.92 0.99
N LEU A 334 -21.69 -8.47 0.81
CA LEU A 334 -21.47 -9.87 0.42
C LEU A 334 -20.60 -10.56 1.45
N ASP A 335 -21.08 -11.63 2.06
CA ASP A 335 -20.23 -12.61 2.77
C ASP A 335 -19.46 -13.43 1.71
N VAL A 336 -18.23 -13.00 1.42
CA VAL A 336 -17.40 -13.62 0.38
C VAL A 336 -16.98 -15.03 0.78
N ALA A 337 -16.65 -15.25 2.06
CA ALA A 337 -16.29 -16.58 2.56
C ALA A 337 -17.46 -17.57 2.42
N GLY A 338 -18.67 -17.13 2.80
CA GLY A 338 -19.89 -17.93 2.61
C GLY A 338 -20.23 -18.16 1.14
N ALA A 339 -19.99 -17.18 0.27
CA ALA A 339 -20.17 -17.34 -1.18
C ALA A 339 -19.20 -18.39 -1.76
N ILE A 340 -17.93 -18.39 -1.34
CA ILE A 340 -16.94 -19.40 -1.73
C ILE A 340 -17.40 -20.78 -1.24
N ALA A 341 -17.79 -20.92 0.04
CA ALA A 341 -18.23 -22.17 0.64
C ALA A 341 -19.44 -22.80 -0.08
N ASN A 342 -20.32 -21.98 -0.64
CA ASN A 342 -21.51 -22.40 -1.37
C ASN A 342 -21.33 -22.48 -2.89
N SER A 343 -20.12 -22.26 -3.39
CA SER A 343 -19.80 -22.33 -4.82
C SER A 343 -19.48 -23.75 -5.28
N GLU A 344 -19.40 -23.97 -6.58
CA GLU A 344 -18.88 -25.20 -7.19
C GLU A 344 -17.33 -25.21 -7.28
N SER A 345 -16.66 -24.25 -6.63
CA SER A 345 -15.21 -24.15 -6.61
C SER A 345 -14.58 -25.37 -5.92
N ALA A 346 -13.41 -25.79 -6.42
CA ALA A 346 -12.60 -26.82 -5.77
C ALA A 346 -12.19 -26.46 -4.33
N TYR A 347 -12.26 -25.19 -3.98
CA TYR A 347 -11.92 -24.65 -2.64
C TYR A 347 -13.11 -24.56 -1.69
N ALA A 348 -14.34 -24.82 -2.16
CA ALA A 348 -15.57 -24.62 -1.37
C ALA A 348 -15.54 -25.33 0.00
N SER A 349 -15.03 -26.57 0.05
CA SER A 349 -14.95 -27.37 1.28
C SER A 349 -13.96 -26.83 2.33
N GLU A 350 -13.13 -25.85 1.97
CA GLU A 350 -12.13 -25.26 2.85
C GLU A 350 -12.63 -23.98 3.53
N TRP A 351 -13.82 -23.52 3.17
CA TRP A 351 -14.39 -22.25 3.61
C TRP A 351 -15.73 -22.44 4.29
N ALA A 352 -16.09 -21.53 5.18
CA ALA A 352 -17.42 -21.39 5.76
C ALA A 352 -17.78 -19.92 5.89
N ALA A 353 -19.06 -19.62 6.02
CA ALA A 353 -19.56 -18.27 6.22
C ALA A 353 -18.83 -17.56 7.37
N THR A 354 -18.49 -16.31 7.18
CA THR A 354 -17.76 -15.46 8.17
C THR A 354 -16.35 -15.90 8.54
N GLN A 355 -15.80 -16.92 7.90
CA GLN A 355 -14.42 -17.39 8.13
C GLN A 355 -13.38 -16.77 7.21
N GLY A 356 -13.64 -15.58 6.68
CA GLY A 356 -12.73 -14.82 5.85
C GLY A 356 -12.28 -13.51 6.51
N LYS A 357 -11.14 -12.99 6.07
CA LYS A 357 -10.71 -11.63 6.40
C LYS A 357 -10.04 -10.96 5.21
N PHE A 358 -10.28 -9.67 5.08
CA PHE A 358 -9.66 -8.82 4.07
C PHE A 358 -8.60 -7.92 4.72
N TRP A 359 -7.33 -8.28 4.55
CA TRP A 359 -6.20 -7.39 4.81
C TRP A 359 -5.68 -6.74 3.54
N SER A 360 -5.99 -7.35 2.41
CA SER A 360 -5.69 -6.84 1.08
C SER A 360 -6.66 -5.72 0.72
N SER A 361 -6.13 -4.62 0.19
CA SER A 361 -6.97 -3.58 -0.40
C SER A 361 -7.50 -4.06 -1.75
N PRO A 362 -8.77 -3.78 -2.08
CA PRO A 362 -9.32 -4.11 -3.39
C PRO A 362 -8.65 -3.30 -4.50
N VAL A 363 -8.67 -3.85 -5.71
CA VAL A 363 -8.29 -3.20 -6.96
C VAL A 363 -9.47 -3.29 -7.92
N VAL A 364 -9.78 -2.24 -8.64
CA VAL A 364 -10.90 -2.19 -9.57
C VAL A 364 -10.39 -1.88 -10.97
N ASP A 365 -10.82 -2.66 -11.97
CA ASP A 365 -10.52 -2.41 -13.37
C ASP A 365 -11.46 -1.38 -14.01
N ALA A 366 -11.23 -1.06 -15.27
CA ALA A 366 -12.03 -0.08 -16.02
C ALA A 366 -13.50 -0.50 -16.19
N ASP A 367 -13.78 -1.81 -16.18
CA ASP A 367 -15.12 -2.37 -16.34
C ASP A 367 -15.87 -2.48 -15.01
N GLY A 368 -15.20 -2.25 -13.87
CA GLY A 368 -15.76 -2.32 -12.54
C GLY A 368 -15.66 -3.69 -11.86
N THR A 369 -14.84 -4.59 -12.39
CA THR A 369 -14.50 -5.83 -11.70
C THR A 369 -13.55 -5.55 -10.55
N ILE A 370 -13.82 -6.13 -9.40
CA ILE A 370 -13.08 -5.92 -8.15
C ILE A 370 -12.20 -7.15 -7.90
N TYR A 371 -10.90 -6.97 -7.78
CA TYR A 371 -9.95 -8.02 -7.43
C TYR A 371 -9.47 -7.81 -6.01
N VAL A 372 -9.63 -8.81 -5.15
CA VAL A 372 -9.22 -8.73 -3.74
C VAL A 372 -8.81 -10.09 -3.20
N ALA A 373 -7.79 -10.14 -2.37
CA ALA A 373 -7.43 -11.38 -1.68
C ALA A 373 -8.18 -11.49 -0.35
N ILE A 374 -8.73 -12.68 -0.11
CA ILE A 374 -9.35 -13.07 1.16
C ILE A 374 -8.54 -14.19 1.79
N THR A 375 -8.28 -14.10 3.09
CA THR A 375 -7.54 -15.10 3.88
C THR A 375 -8.50 -15.83 4.81
N ASN A 376 -8.38 -17.15 4.91
CA ASN A 376 -9.19 -17.95 5.83
C ASN A 376 -8.75 -17.71 7.28
N THR A 377 -9.69 -17.39 8.17
CA THR A 377 -9.39 -17.11 9.59
C THR A 377 -9.09 -18.36 10.42
N GLN A 378 -9.46 -19.54 9.96
CA GLN A 378 -9.18 -20.80 10.62
C GLN A 378 -7.84 -21.41 10.20
N ASP A 379 -7.40 -21.08 8.99
CA ASP A 379 -6.10 -21.51 8.43
C ASP A 379 -5.52 -20.39 7.57
N GLU A 380 -4.72 -19.55 8.17
CA GLU A 380 -4.13 -18.37 7.51
C GLU A 380 -3.14 -18.71 6.36
N SER A 381 -2.77 -19.98 6.22
CA SER A 381 -2.02 -20.44 5.04
C SER A 381 -2.90 -20.49 3.78
N LYS A 382 -4.22 -20.44 3.94
CA LYS A 382 -5.19 -20.48 2.84
C LYS A 382 -5.69 -19.08 2.52
N SER A 383 -5.35 -18.64 1.32
CA SER A 383 -5.81 -17.36 0.77
C SER A 383 -6.25 -17.56 -0.67
N LEU A 384 -7.25 -16.82 -1.09
CA LEU A 384 -7.73 -16.81 -2.46
C LEU A 384 -7.73 -15.40 -2.99
N LEU A 385 -7.31 -15.22 -4.25
CA LEU A 385 -7.62 -14.03 -5.01
C LEU A 385 -9.00 -14.24 -5.64
N VAL A 386 -9.94 -13.34 -5.35
CA VAL A 386 -11.30 -13.40 -5.87
C VAL A 386 -11.57 -12.22 -6.79
N ALA A 387 -12.32 -12.46 -7.86
CA ALA A 387 -12.89 -11.43 -8.71
C ALA A 387 -14.37 -11.29 -8.37
N LEU A 388 -14.78 -10.09 -7.97
CA LEU A 388 -16.15 -9.76 -7.64
C LEU A 388 -16.72 -8.82 -8.71
N SER A 389 -17.92 -9.09 -9.18
CA SER A 389 -18.61 -8.19 -10.10
C SER A 389 -19.89 -7.65 -9.44
N SER A 390 -20.19 -6.40 -9.70
CA SER A 390 -21.41 -5.76 -9.21
C SER A 390 -21.94 -4.78 -10.25
N LYS A 391 -23.27 -4.81 -10.47
CA LYS A 391 -23.92 -3.82 -11.33
C LYS A 391 -23.77 -2.36 -10.85
N TYR A 392 -23.37 -2.17 -9.61
CA TYR A 392 -23.20 -0.86 -8.97
C TYR A 392 -21.80 -0.28 -9.19
N VAL A 393 -20.76 -1.08 -9.46
CA VAL A 393 -19.38 -0.62 -9.57
C VAL A 393 -19.04 -0.27 -11.03
N LYS A 394 -18.41 0.87 -11.26
CA LYS A 394 -18.20 1.47 -12.60
C LYS A 394 -16.74 1.74 -12.97
N GLY A 395 -15.80 1.06 -12.36
CA GLY A 395 -14.38 1.31 -12.57
C GLY A 395 -13.88 2.57 -11.84
N LEU A 396 -12.60 2.88 -11.98
CA LEU A 396 -11.97 3.97 -11.24
C LEU A 396 -12.20 5.34 -11.91
N PRO A 397 -12.32 6.42 -11.11
CA PRO A 397 -12.28 7.78 -11.65
C PRO A 397 -10.87 8.10 -12.18
N THR A 398 -10.79 9.06 -13.10
CA THR A 398 -9.52 9.48 -13.72
C THR A 398 -8.79 10.54 -12.90
N THR A 399 -9.40 11.09 -11.87
CA THR A 399 -8.86 12.14 -10.99
C THR A 399 -9.02 11.75 -9.52
N GLY A 400 -8.35 12.47 -8.64
CA GLY A 400 -8.31 12.13 -7.22
C GLY A 400 -7.23 11.08 -6.92
N TRP A 401 -7.37 10.42 -5.78
CA TRP A 401 -6.55 9.29 -5.34
C TRP A 401 -7.48 8.16 -4.87
N PRO A 402 -8.16 7.48 -5.81
CA PRO A 402 -9.34 6.69 -5.51
C PRO A 402 -9.05 5.35 -4.81
N MET A 403 -7.79 4.91 -4.74
CA MET A 403 -7.44 3.64 -4.12
C MET A 403 -6.00 3.64 -3.59
N ARG A 404 -5.58 2.54 -2.95
CA ARG A 404 -4.20 2.34 -2.49
C ARG A 404 -3.23 2.57 -3.64
N ALA A 405 -2.17 3.36 -3.36
CA ALA A 405 -1.16 3.73 -4.34
C ALA A 405 -1.74 4.29 -5.66
N LYS A 406 -2.90 4.94 -5.58
CA LYS A 406 -3.58 5.77 -6.58
C LYS A 406 -4.39 5.03 -7.64
N ASP A 407 -3.85 4.04 -8.32
CA ASP A 407 -4.44 3.41 -9.51
C ASP A 407 -4.25 1.88 -9.49
N ALA A 408 -4.89 1.20 -10.43
CA ALA A 408 -4.88 -0.25 -10.51
C ALA A 408 -3.49 -0.86 -10.74
N GLN A 409 -2.52 -0.08 -11.20
CA GLN A 409 -1.13 -0.45 -11.39
C GLN A 409 -0.26 -0.10 -10.16
N HIS A 410 -0.83 0.56 -9.15
CA HIS A 410 -0.15 1.04 -7.95
C HIS A 410 1.05 1.96 -8.24
N THR A 411 0.89 2.91 -9.14
CA THR A 411 1.99 3.79 -9.57
C THR A 411 2.49 4.71 -8.46
N ALA A 412 1.65 5.01 -7.46
CA ALA A 412 1.92 5.88 -6.33
C ALA A 412 2.47 7.27 -6.72
N THR A 413 2.14 7.73 -7.92
CA THR A 413 2.66 8.98 -8.51
C THR A 413 1.53 9.79 -9.15
N VAL A 414 1.49 11.09 -8.88
CA VAL A 414 0.62 12.05 -9.61
C VAL A 414 1.38 12.49 -10.86
N LYS A 415 0.80 12.24 -12.03
CA LYS A 415 1.35 12.66 -13.33
C LYS A 415 0.88 14.05 -13.73
#